data_452e80bc3f1611c6ea77c339e73e99d1
#
_entry.id   452e80bc3f1611c6ea77c339e73e99d1
#
_cell.length_a   1.000
_cell.length_b   1.000
_cell.length_c   1.000
_cell.angle_alpha   90.00
_cell.angle_beta   90.00
_cell.angle_gamma   90.00
#
_symmetry.space_group_name_H-M   'P 1'
#
loop_
_entity.id
_entity.type
_entity.pdbx_description
1 polymer ?
#
loop_
_entity_poly.entity_id
_entity_poly.type
_entity_poly.pdbx_seq_one_letter_code
_entity_poly.pdbx_strand_id
1 'polypeptide(L)'
;CKIFMGAKDIKRQKPNCDAMRKNGAEIVPVLSGSQTLVDAVSECMRYWVSNCDNTHMCVGSTVGPNIFVKICGWSTAQISRELKSQIKKEFETIPKKIKLINCVGGGSSAYGFWSEFIDYDKKQIELVGVEAGGPKKSKLHAAPLSRNAKIGILHGAASYVCQNNEGQIQETESISAGLDYPGVSPIHCFLKDLKRARYTYATDEDALNASQMVTKFENLNPSLEPSHA
;
A
#
# COMPACT_ATOMS: atom_id res chain seq x y z
N CYS A 1 11.51 -7.05 -19.95
CA CYS A 1 10.67 -6.26 -19.04
C CYS A 1 11.36 -4.94 -18.70
N LYS A 2 10.61 -3.81 -18.76
CA LYS A 2 11.08 -2.51 -18.27
C LYS A 2 10.41 -2.20 -16.95
N ILE A 3 11.19 -1.76 -15.96
CA ILE A 3 10.72 -1.40 -14.62
C ILE A 3 11.06 0.05 -14.37
N PHE A 4 10.05 0.91 -14.30
CA PHE A 4 10.21 2.31 -13.94
C PHE A 4 10.34 2.43 -12.43
N MET A 5 11.36 3.12 -11.95
CA MET A 5 11.63 3.25 -10.53
C MET A 5 12.24 4.60 -10.21
N GLY A 6 11.74 5.27 -9.17
CA GLY A 6 12.28 6.55 -8.73
C GLY A 6 13.76 6.44 -8.32
N ALA A 7 14.56 7.43 -8.66
CA ALA A 7 15.99 7.39 -8.38
C ALA A 7 16.33 7.30 -6.88
N LYS A 8 15.49 7.88 -6.01
CA LYS A 8 15.58 7.70 -4.55
C LYS A 8 15.31 6.27 -4.15
N ASP A 9 14.28 5.64 -4.76
CA ASP A 9 13.89 4.26 -4.45
C ASP A 9 14.91 3.25 -4.96
N ILE A 10 15.55 3.49 -6.09
CA ILE A 10 16.66 2.64 -6.58
C ILE A 10 17.78 2.56 -5.53
N LYS A 11 18.08 3.65 -4.85
CA LYS A 11 19.09 3.66 -3.78
C LYS A 11 18.61 2.93 -2.53
N ARG A 12 17.36 3.18 -2.10
CA ARG A 12 16.75 2.56 -0.90
C ARG A 12 16.57 1.05 -1.05
N GLN A 13 16.26 0.60 -2.28
CA GLN A 13 15.94 -0.79 -2.61
C GLN A 13 16.99 -1.45 -3.52
N LYS A 14 18.26 -1.12 -3.32
CA LYS A 14 19.35 -1.65 -4.13
C LYS A 14 19.34 -3.19 -4.27
N PRO A 15 19.13 -3.99 -3.21
CA PRO A 15 19.09 -5.44 -3.34
C PRO A 15 17.98 -5.93 -4.27
N ASN A 16 16.79 -5.28 -4.25
CA ASN A 16 15.68 -5.61 -5.15
C ASN A 16 16.05 -5.27 -6.59
N CYS A 17 16.69 -4.12 -6.82
CA CYS A 17 17.16 -3.71 -8.14
C CYS A 17 18.18 -4.70 -8.72
N ASP A 18 19.08 -5.18 -7.89
CA ASP A 18 20.10 -6.16 -8.31
C ASP A 18 19.45 -7.51 -8.67
N ALA A 19 18.44 -7.94 -7.91
CA ALA A 19 17.65 -9.13 -8.22
C ALA A 19 16.85 -8.99 -9.52
N MET A 20 16.22 -7.83 -9.76
CA MET A 20 15.49 -7.53 -11.00
C MET A 20 16.42 -7.60 -12.22
N ARG A 21 17.61 -6.98 -12.15
CA ARG A 21 18.61 -7.03 -13.23
C ARG A 21 19.10 -8.45 -13.49
N LYS A 22 19.35 -9.20 -12.43
CA LYS A 22 19.75 -10.62 -12.53
C LYS A 22 18.71 -11.46 -13.27
N ASN A 23 17.44 -11.12 -13.14
CA ASN A 23 16.32 -11.74 -13.84
C ASN A 23 16.08 -11.15 -15.24
N GLY A 24 16.98 -10.31 -15.76
CA GLY A 24 16.91 -9.77 -17.12
C GLY A 24 16.02 -8.54 -17.27
N ALA A 25 15.59 -7.89 -16.19
CA ALA A 25 14.81 -6.66 -16.28
C ALA A 25 15.70 -5.43 -16.50
N GLU A 26 15.23 -4.51 -17.33
CA GLU A 26 15.79 -3.15 -17.48
C GLU A 26 15.17 -2.25 -16.41
N ILE A 27 15.98 -1.60 -15.57
CA ILE A 27 15.52 -0.58 -14.63
C ILE A 27 15.69 0.78 -15.25
N VAL A 28 14.58 1.49 -15.44
CA VAL A 28 14.52 2.85 -15.98
C VAL A 28 14.42 3.82 -14.80
N PRO A 29 15.49 4.60 -14.50
CA PRO A 29 15.47 5.55 -13.41
C PRO A 29 14.59 6.75 -13.75
N VAL A 30 13.67 7.08 -12.85
CA VAL A 30 12.84 8.30 -12.96
C VAL A 30 13.47 9.40 -12.11
N LEU A 31 13.89 10.48 -12.80
CA LEU A 31 14.63 11.60 -12.22
C LEU A 31 13.74 12.82 -11.98
N SER A 32 12.51 12.83 -12.48
CA SER A 32 11.55 13.93 -12.34
C SER A 32 10.82 13.86 -11.00
N GLY A 33 10.26 14.98 -10.57
CA GLY A 33 9.42 15.09 -9.39
C GLY A 33 10.16 14.72 -8.11
N SER A 34 9.47 14.03 -7.21
CA SER A 34 10.01 13.53 -5.94
C SER A 34 11.04 12.40 -6.09
N GLN A 35 11.13 11.81 -7.28
CA GLN A 35 11.96 10.65 -7.62
C GLN A 35 11.59 9.39 -6.78
N THR A 36 10.31 9.25 -6.44
CA THR A 36 9.74 8.15 -5.68
C THR A 36 8.69 7.39 -6.49
N LEU A 37 7.99 6.46 -5.84
CA LEU A 37 6.99 5.59 -6.48
C LEU A 37 5.93 6.35 -7.28
N VAL A 38 5.44 7.49 -6.80
CA VAL A 38 4.38 8.25 -7.49
C VAL A 38 4.81 8.72 -8.88
N ASP A 39 6.04 9.20 -9.00
CA ASP A 39 6.59 9.64 -10.30
C ASP A 39 6.91 8.46 -11.21
N ALA A 40 7.38 7.35 -10.62
CA ALA A 40 7.64 6.11 -11.33
C ALA A 40 6.37 5.56 -12.00
N VAL A 41 5.25 5.53 -11.26
CA VAL A 41 3.94 5.12 -11.81
C VAL A 41 3.49 6.08 -12.92
N SER A 42 3.61 7.38 -12.71
CA SER A 42 3.25 8.38 -13.72
C SER A 42 4.07 8.21 -15.00
N GLU A 43 5.37 7.97 -14.89
CA GLU A 43 6.25 7.77 -16.04
C GLU A 43 5.95 6.46 -16.76
N CYS A 44 5.70 5.38 -16.02
CA CYS A 44 5.28 4.11 -16.58
C CYS A 44 3.98 4.25 -17.40
N MET A 45 2.99 4.98 -16.88
CA MET A 45 1.74 5.27 -17.59
C MET A 45 1.98 6.07 -18.87
N ARG A 46 2.81 7.14 -18.81
CA ARG A 46 3.17 7.94 -20.00
C ARG A 46 3.85 7.07 -21.06
N TYR A 47 4.82 6.27 -20.66
CA TYR A 47 5.51 5.36 -21.57
C TYR A 47 4.54 4.36 -22.21
N TRP A 48 3.66 3.73 -21.41
CA TRP A 48 2.69 2.78 -21.92
C TRP A 48 1.73 3.40 -22.91
N VAL A 49 1.14 4.55 -22.62
CA VAL A 49 0.22 5.25 -23.54
C VAL A 49 0.90 5.58 -24.88
N SER A 50 2.18 5.96 -24.83
CA SER A 50 2.96 6.26 -26.04
C SER A 50 3.39 5.02 -26.82
N ASN A 51 3.26 3.80 -26.26
CA ASN A 51 3.73 2.54 -26.85
C ASN A 51 2.69 1.42 -26.73
N CYS A 52 1.40 1.76 -26.66
CA CYS A 52 0.33 0.79 -26.36
C CYS A 52 0.20 -0.33 -27.41
N ASP A 53 0.63 -0.09 -28.65
CA ASP A 53 0.54 -1.09 -29.73
C ASP A 53 1.45 -2.31 -29.53
N ASN A 54 2.54 -2.16 -28.76
CA ASN A 54 3.56 -3.19 -28.59
C ASN A 54 3.99 -3.42 -27.14
N THR A 55 3.34 -2.76 -26.19
CA THR A 55 3.64 -2.89 -24.77
C THR A 55 2.39 -3.17 -23.95
N HIS A 56 2.58 -3.87 -22.85
CA HIS A 56 1.54 -4.10 -21.84
C HIS A 56 2.01 -3.58 -20.49
N MET A 57 1.18 -2.75 -19.84
CA MET A 57 1.45 -2.25 -18.50
C MET A 57 1.01 -3.27 -17.46
N CYS A 58 1.97 -3.79 -16.68
CA CYS A 58 1.70 -4.66 -15.56
C CYS A 58 1.61 -3.84 -14.28
N VAL A 59 0.46 -3.86 -13.63
CA VAL A 59 0.19 -3.17 -12.36
C VAL A 59 -0.23 -4.20 -11.33
N GLY A 60 0.49 -4.25 -10.21
CA GLY A 60 0.18 -5.12 -9.07
C GLY A 60 -0.51 -4.38 -7.93
N SER A 61 -1.12 -3.22 -8.18
CA SER A 61 -1.75 -2.37 -7.17
C SER A 61 -3.24 -2.22 -7.41
N THR A 62 -3.99 -2.04 -6.32
CA THR A 62 -5.40 -1.63 -6.37
C THR A 62 -5.55 -0.10 -6.46
N VAL A 63 -4.45 0.64 -6.50
CA VAL A 63 -4.45 2.09 -6.78
C VAL A 63 -4.69 2.31 -8.27
N GLY A 64 -5.63 3.20 -8.59
CA GLY A 64 -6.00 3.53 -9.96
C GLY A 64 -7.47 3.21 -10.26
N PRO A 65 -7.85 3.11 -11.53
CA PRO A 65 -9.21 2.82 -11.96
C PRO A 65 -9.78 1.53 -11.33
N ASN A 66 -11.10 1.47 -11.21
CA ASN A 66 -11.79 0.34 -10.56
C ASN A 66 -11.43 -1.04 -11.15
N ILE A 67 -11.02 -1.10 -12.41
CA ILE A 67 -10.56 -2.37 -13.01
C ILE A 67 -9.32 -2.91 -12.30
N PHE A 68 -8.42 -2.06 -11.82
CA PHE A 68 -7.24 -2.48 -11.03
C PHE A 68 -7.67 -3.06 -9.68
N VAL A 69 -8.66 -2.44 -9.02
CA VAL A 69 -9.23 -3.00 -7.79
C VAL A 69 -9.78 -4.40 -8.02
N LYS A 70 -10.50 -4.61 -9.14
CA LYS A 70 -11.09 -5.93 -9.46
C LYS A 70 -10.02 -6.97 -9.74
N ILE A 71 -9.06 -6.70 -10.62
CA ILE A 71 -8.05 -7.68 -11.05
C ILE A 71 -7.06 -7.95 -9.90
N CYS A 72 -6.43 -6.90 -9.37
CA CYS A 72 -5.41 -7.06 -8.33
C CYS A 72 -6.03 -7.53 -7.02
N GLY A 73 -7.23 -7.02 -6.69
CA GLY A 73 -7.98 -7.45 -5.52
C GLY A 73 -8.38 -8.92 -5.58
N TRP A 74 -8.85 -9.41 -6.72
CA TRP A 74 -9.16 -10.82 -6.90
C TRP A 74 -7.94 -11.72 -6.71
N SER A 75 -6.79 -11.32 -7.27
CA SER A 75 -5.53 -12.06 -7.10
C SER A 75 -5.06 -12.08 -5.65
N THR A 76 -5.03 -10.92 -4.99
CA THR A 76 -4.57 -10.80 -3.60
C THR A 76 -5.54 -11.41 -2.59
N ALA A 77 -6.82 -11.56 -2.94
CA ALA A 77 -7.83 -12.22 -2.12
C ALA A 77 -7.51 -13.69 -1.80
N GLN A 78 -6.54 -14.29 -2.49
CA GLN A 78 -6.06 -15.63 -2.13
C GLN A 78 -5.59 -15.67 -0.66
N ILE A 79 -4.97 -14.59 -0.17
CA ILE A 79 -4.51 -14.46 1.22
C ILE A 79 -5.69 -14.63 2.20
N SER A 80 -6.79 -13.93 1.97
CA SER A 80 -7.97 -14.02 2.88
C SER A 80 -8.72 -15.34 2.75
N ARG A 81 -8.76 -15.94 1.56
CA ARG A 81 -9.35 -17.28 1.38
C ARG A 81 -8.59 -18.33 2.17
N GLU A 82 -7.28 -18.31 2.13
CA GLU A 82 -6.44 -19.22 2.93
C GLU A 82 -6.58 -18.93 4.42
N LEU A 83 -6.50 -17.66 4.84
CA LEU A 83 -6.68 -17.26 6.23
C LEU A 83 -8.02 -17.74 6.79
N LYS A 84 -9.11 -17.56 6.03
CA LYS A 84 -10.45 -18.01 6.44
C LYS A 84 -10.53 -19.53 6.63
N SER A 85 -9.84 -20.28 5.76
CA SER A 85 -9.73 -21.73 5.87
C SER A 85 -8.90 -22.13 7.10
N GLN A 86 -7.78 -21.46 7.36
CA GLN A 86 -6.93 -21.69 8.51
C GLN A 86 -7.66 -21.39 9.84
N ILE A 87 -8.37 -20.26 9.91
CA ILE A 87 -9.17 -19.90 11.08
C ILE A 87 -10.23 -20.97 11.37
N LYS A 88 -10.94 -21.46 10.34
CA LYS A 88 -11.94 -22.51 10.51
C LYS A 88 -11.33 -23.83 10.98
N LYS A 89 -10.14 -24.17 10.49
CA LYS A 89 -9.42 -25.38 10.89
C LYS A 89 -8.98 -25.32 12.36
N GLU A 90 -8.53 -24.14 12.80
CA GLU A 90 -8.03 -23.94 14.18
C GLU A 90 -9.14 -23.80 15.20
N PHE A 91 -10.21 -23.09 14.86
CA PHE A 91 -11.28 -22.71 15.79
C PHE A 91 -12.63 -23.38 15.46
N GLU A 92 -12.68 -24.31 14.49
CA GLU A 92 -13.90 -24.95 13.95
C GLU A 92 -14.88 -23.95 13.31
N THR A 93 -15.00 -22.75 13.84
CA THR A 93 -15.86 -21.67 13.35
C THR A 93 -15.10 -20.34 13.35
N ILE A 94 -15.62 -19.34 12.66
CA ILE A 94 -15.09 -17.98 12.77
C ILE A 94 -15.37 -17.46 14.19
N PRO A 95 -14.33 -17.07 14.96
CA PRO A 95 -14.52 -16.57 16.33
C PRO A 95 -15.45 -15.36 16.39
N LYS A 96 -16.09 -15.18 17.55
CA LYS A 96 -17.05 -14.07 17.77
C LYS A 96 -16.41 -12.68 17.72
N LYS A 97 -15.08 -12.61 17.90
CA LYS A 97 -14.34 -11.35 17.87
C LYS A 97 -12.94 -11.57 17.31
N ILE A 98 -12.68 -10.95 16.15
CA ILE A 98 -11.38 -10.96 15.49
C ILE A 98 -11.02 -9.53 15.09
N LYS A 99 -9.73 -9.20 15.15
CA LYS A 99 -9.18 -7.98 14.61
C LYS A 99 -8.17 -8.35 13.52
N LEU A 100 -8.40 -7.84 12.30
CA LEU A 100 -7.49 -7.99 11.17
C LEU A 100 -6.76 -6.66 10.95
N ILE A 101 -5.47 -6.64 11.24
CA ILE A 101 -4.63 -5.46 11.13
C ILE A 101 -3.68 -5.65 9.95
N ASN A 102 -3.50 -4.61 9.13
CA ASN A 102 -2.55 -4.63 8.02
C ASN A 102 -2.04 -3.22 7.74
N CYS A 103 -0.80 -3.12 7.25
CA CYS A 103 -0.25 -1.86 6.77
C CYS A 103 -0.93 -1.42 5.46
N VAL A 104 -1.04 -0.11 5.25
CA VAL A 104 -1.72 0.49 4.09
C VAL A 104 -0.83 1.55 3.47
N GLY A 105 -0.27 1.25 2.30
CA GLY A 105 0.24 2.21 1.34
C GLY A 105 -0.81 2.39 0.24
N GLY A 106 -0.61 1.81 -0.95
CA GLY A 106 -1.67 1.71 -1.96
C GLY A 106 -2.87 0.87 -1.53
N GLY A 107 -2.69 -0.04 -0.57
CA GLY A 107 -3.75 -0.79 0.08
C GLY A 107 -4.06 -2.18 -0.51
N SER A 108 -3.31 -2.64 -1.51
CA SER A 108 -3.58 -3.93 -2.17
C SER A 108 -3.49 -5.12 -1.21
N SER A 109 -2.45 -5.13 -0.37
CA SER A 109 -2.24 -6.18 0.65
C SER A 109 -3.38 -6.20 1.66
N ALA A 110 -3.73 -5.04 2.21
CA ALA A 110 -4.82 -4.92 3.19
C ALA A 110 -6.17 -5.34 2.59
N TYR A 111 -6.47 -4.93 1.36
CA TYR A 111 -7.70 -5.35 0.69
C TYR A 111 -7.73 -6.86 0.44
N GLY A 112 -6.63 -7.44 -0.05
CA GLY A 112 -6.51 -8.88 -0.25
C GLY A 112 -6.67 -9.68 1.06
N PHE A 113 -6.10 -9.17 2.15
CA PHE A 113 -6.20 -9.78 3.48
C PHE A 113 -7.61 -9.70 4.08
N TRP A 114 -8.39 -8.67 3.74
CA TRP A 114 -9.73 -8.45 4.30
C TRP A 114 -10.87 -8.94 3.41
N SER A 115 -10.65 -9.20 2.12
CA SER A 115 -11.72 -9.37 1.14
C SER A 115 -12.78 -10.42 1.52
N GLU A 116 -12.40 -11.55 2.08
CA GLU A 116 -13.33 -12.59 2.56
C GLU A 116 -14.05 -12.23 3.87
N PHE A 117 -13.69 -11.10 4.49
CA PHE A 117 -14.19 -10.68 5.80
C PHE A 117 -14.92 -9.33 5.77
N ILE A 118 -14.98 -8.67 4.61
CA ILE A 118 -15.59 -7.34 4.49
C ILE A 118 -17.07 -7.35 4.86
N ASP A 119 -17.79 -8.39 4.47
CA ASP A 119 -19.25 -8.50 4.67
C ASP A 119 -19.65 -9.00 6.07
N TYR A 120 -18.70 -9.37 6.91
CA TYR A 120 -18.99 -9.74 8.29
C TYR A 120 -19.35 -8.51 9.13
N ASP A 121 -20.18 -8.72 10.18
CA ASP A 121 -20.47 -7.65 11.13
C ASP A 121 -19.18 -7.07 11.72
N LYS A 122 -19.07 -5.75 11.72
CA LYS A 122 -17.88 -5.06 12.25
C LYS A 122 -17.62 -5.28 13.74
N LYS A 123 -18.64 -5.68 14.50
CA LYS A 123 -18.50 -6.07 15.92
C LYS A 123 -17.85 -7.45 16.05
N GLN A 124 -18.02 -8.31 15.05
CA GLN A 124 -17.37 -9.61 14.99
C GLN A 124 -15.97 -9.49 14.40
N ILE A 125 -15.80 -8.80 13.25
CA ILE A 125 -14.51 -8.66 12.59
C ILE A 125 -14.17 -7.18 12.39
N GLU A 126 -13.25 -6.69 13.22
CA GLU A 126 -12.70 -5.35 13.11
C GLU A 126 -11.59 -5.34 12.05
N LEU A 127 -11.69 -4.43 11.06
CA LEU A 127 -10.66 -4.20 10.05
C LEU A 127 -9.89 -2.92 10.41
N VAL A 128 -8.57 -3.03 10.53
CA VAL A 128 -7.71 -1.90 10.91
C VAL A 128 -6.57 -1.74 9.91
N GLY A 129 -6.55 -0.60 9.22
CA GLY A 129 -5.45 -0.20 8.35
C GLY A 129 -4.49 0.75 9.06
N VAL A 130 -3.20 0.48 8.95
CA VAL A 130 -2.15 1.33 9.52
C VAL A 130 -1.33 1.94 8.40
N GLU A 131 -1.39 3.27 8.28
CA GLU A 131 -0.68 4.03 7.26
C GLU A 131 0.67 4.55 7.80
N ALA A 132 1.56 4.97 6.88
CA ALA A 132 2.85 5.53 7.26
C ALA A 132 2.71 7.01 7.68
N GLY A 133 2.93 7.27 8.95
CA GLY A 133 2.87 8.59 9.56
C GLY A 133 4.11 9.45 9.29
N GLY A 134 5.16 8.87 8.71
CA GLY A 134 6.43 9.54 8.43
C GLY A 134 7.27 9.81 9.69
N PRO A 135 8.35 10.57 9.54
CA PRO A 135 9.19 10.96 10.67
C PRO A 135 8.41 11.83 11.67
N LYS A 136 8.56 11.57 12.95
CA LYS A 136 7.82 12.25 14.04
C LYS A 136 7.93 13.78 14.03
N LYS A 137 9.04 14.30 13.54
CA LYS A 137 9.31 15.75 13.44
C LYS A 137 8.94 16.38 12.10
N SER A 138 8.62 15.57 11.10
CA SER A 138 8.22 16.01 9.78
C SER A 138 6.72 16.26 9.72
N LYS A 139 6.29 17.18 8.85
CA LYS A 139 4.87 17.34 8.47
C LYS A 139 4.50 16.45 7.30
N LEU A 140 5.48 15.87 6.62
CA LEU A 140 5.30 14.96 5.50
C LEU A 140 4.92 13.57 6.04
N HIS A 141 3.96 12.95 5.40
CA HIS A 141 3.45 11.63 5.75
C HIS A 141 2.78 10.98 4.54
N ALA A 142 2.62 9.67 4.57
CA ALA A 142 1.89 8.88 3.57
C ALA A 142 0.61 8.26 4.19
N ALA A 143 -0.19 9.10 4.85
CA ALA A 143 -1.36 8.68 5.64
C ALA A 143 -2.63 9.45 5.22
N PRO A 144 -3.09 9.31 3.95
CA PRO A 144 -4.22 10.10 3.45
C PRO A 144 -5.54 9.80 4.15
N LEU A 145 -5.78 8.55 4.58
CA LEU A 145 -7.03 8.18 5.23
C LEU A 145 -7.08 8.62 6.69
N SER A 146 -6.07 8.29 7.47
CA SER A 146 -6.06 8.54 8.92
C SER A 146 -5.83 10.00 9.26
N ARG A 147 -5.18 10.76 8.38
CA ARG A 147 -4.99 12.22 8.54
C ARG A 147 -5.99 13.06 7.74
N ASN A 148 -7.10 12.43 7.27
CA ASN A 148 -8.22 13.12 6.63
C ASN A 148 -7.80 14.01 5.45
N ALA A 149 -7.00 13.47 4.55
CA ALA A 149 -6.66 14.15 3.30
C ALA A 149 -7.92 14.45 2.47
N LYS A 150 -7.82 15.40 1.56
CA LYS A 150 -8.92 15.75 0.66
C LYS A 150 -9.01 14.75 -0.50
N ILE A 151 -10.18 14.67 -1.13
CA ILE A 151 -10.37 13.93 -2.37
C ILE A 151 -9.62 14.65 -3.49
N GLY A 152 -8.89 13.88 -4.28
CA GLY A 152 -8.17 14.34 -5.46
C GLY A 152 -8.12 13.26 -6.54
N ILE A 153 -7.54 13.59 -7.68
CA ILE A 153 -7.35 12.64 -8.79
C ILE A 153 -5.87 12.25 -8.85
N LEU A 154 -5.61 10.96 -8.76
CA LEU A 154 -4.26 10.42 -8.88
C LEU A 154 -4.32 9.11 -9.66
N HIS A 155 -3.44 8.96 -10.66
CA HIS A 155 -3.32 7.76 -11.49
C HIS A 155 -4.67 7.25 -12.06
N GLY A 156 -5.51 8.19 -12.51
CA GLY A 156 -6.79 7.88 -13.18
C GLY A 156 -7.94 7.50 -12.24
N ALA A 157 -7.83 7.74 -10.95
CA ALA A 157 -8.89 7.48 -9.98
C ALA A 157 -9.08 8.63 -9.00
N ALA A 158 -10.33 8.83 -8.55
CA ALA A 158 -10.64 9.67 -7.40
C ALA A 158 -10.31 8.91 -6.11
N SER A 159 -9.57 9.55 -5.21
CA SER A 159 -9.09 8.95 -3.97
C SER A 159 -8.84 10.04 -2.92
N TYR A 160 -8.67 9.64 -1.66
CA TYR A 160 -8.04 10.52 -0.67
C TYR A 160 -6.56 10.65 -1.00
N VAL A 161 -6.06 11.89 -1.15
CA VAL A 161 -4.70 12.16 -1.60
C VAL A 161 -4.07 13.24 -0.74
N CYS A 162 -2.83 13.01 -0.31
CA CYS A 162 -2.02 14.03 0.34
C CYS A 162 -1.76 15.17 -0.66
N GLN A 163 -2.36 16.32 -0.43
CA GLN A 163 -2.31 17.48 -1.34
C GLN A 163 -2.25 18.78 -0.53
N ASN A 164 -1.68 19.80 -1.13
CA ASN A 164 -1.63 21.13 -0.57
C ASN A 164 -2.99 21.87 -0.73
N ASN A 165 -3.05 23.12 -0.31
CA ASN A 165 -4.27 23.94 -0.40
C ASN A 165 -4.70 24.25 -1.83
N GLU A 166 -3.78 24.14 -2.79
CA GLU A 166 -3.99 24.37 -4.21
C GLU A 166 -4.38 23.09 -4.96
N GLY A 167 -4.48 21.97 -4.25
CA GLY A 167 -4.82 20.66 -4.84
C GLY A 167 -3.65 19.94 -5.50
N GLN A 168 -2.42 20.44 -5.35
CA GLN A 168 -1.24 19.76 -5.86
C GLN A 168 -0.83 18.61 -4.94
N ILE A 169 -0.43 17.50 -5.54
CA ILE A 169 0.07 16.34 -4.81
C ILE A 169 1.29 16.74 -3.98
N GLN A 170 1.24 16.47 -2.68
CA GLN A 170 2.35 16.72 -1.78
C GLN A 170 3.38 15.60 -1.85
N GLU A 171 4.64 15.95 -1.62
CA GLU A 171 5.65 14.95 -1.31
C GLU A 171 5.27 14.22 -0.02
N THR A 172 5.59 12.94 0.03
CA THR A 172 5.43 12.09 1.19
C THR A 172 6.79 11.68 1.73
N GLU A 173 6.82 11.23 2.97
CA GLU A 173 8.03 10.76 3.60
C GLU A 173 7.69 9.56 4.49
N SER A 174 8.42 8.46 4.31
CA SER A 174 8.38 7.27 5.14
C SER A 174 9.70 6.52 5.02
N ILE A 175 10.13 5.92 6.12
CA ILE A 175 11.26 4.98 6.11
C ILE A 175 10.94 3.74 5.25
N SER A 176 9.66 3.39 5.14
CA SER A 176 9.18 2.29 4.32
C SER A 176 8.88 2.75 2.90
N ALA A 177 9.72 2.35 1.94
CA ALA A 177 9.54 2.71 0.53
C ALA A 177 8.22 2.19 -0.05
N GLY A 178 7.75 1.03 0.39
CA GLY A 178 6.49 0.42 -0.06
C GLY A 178 5.24 1.12 0.48
N LEU A 179 5.35 1.95 1.52
CA LEU A 179 4.25 2.75 2.06
C LEU A 179 4.37 4.24 1.70
N ASP A 180 5.48 4.67 1.10
CA ASP A 180 5.76 6.07 0.76
C ASP A 180 5.02 6.48 -0.52
N TYR A 181 3.70 6.73 -0.37
CA TYR A 181 2.81 7.05 -1.48
C TYR A 181 1.70 8.01 -1.05
N PRO A 182 1.42 9.08 -1.81
CA PRO A 182 0.51 10.15 -1.38
C PRO A 182 -0.98 9.81 -1.49
N GLY A 183 -1.35 8.70 -2.11
CA GLY A 183 -2.73 8.29 -2.31
C GLY A 183 -3.01 6.90 -1.78
N VAL A 184 -4.23 6.44 -2.00
CA VAL A 184 -4.66 5.10 -1.60
C VAL A 184 -5.67 4.56 -2.61
N SER A 185 -5.87 3.25 -2.61
CA SER A 185 -6.89 2.62 -3.47
C SER A 185 -8.29 3.16 -3.17
N PRO A 186 -9.11 3.40 -4.21
CA PRO A 186 -10.52 3.81 -4.05
C PRO A 186 -11.34 2.89 -3.16
N ILE A 187 -11.02 1.60 -3.12
CA ILE A 187 -11.73 0.65 -2.24
C ILE A 187 -11.54 0.99 -0.76
N HIS A 188 -10.34 1.44 -0.36
CA HIS A 188 -10.10 1.86 1.02
C HIS A 188 -10.80 3.16 1.37
N CYS A 189 -10.94 4.08 0.41
CA CYS A 189 -11.78 5.28 0.57
C CYS A 189 -13.22 4.88 0.87
N PHE A 190 -13.77 3.99 0.07
CA PHE A 190 -15.12 3.44 0.26
C PHE A 190 -15.30 2.75 1.61
N LEU A 191 -14.37 1.88 2.02
CA LEU A 191 -14.43 1.20 3.32
C LEU A 191 -14.33 2.17 4.51
N LYS A 192 -13.57 3.27 4.37
CA LYS A 192 -13.52 4.35 5.36
C LYS A 192 -14.87 5.06 5.46
N ASP A 193 -15.42 5.50 4.33
CA ASP A 193 -16.66 6.28 4.28
C ASP A 193 -17.85 5.48 4.81
N LEU A 194 -17.92 4.18 4.52
CA LEU A 194 -18.87 3.24 5.11
C LEU A 194 -18.61 2.94 6.59
N LYS A 195 -17.52 3.43 7.17
CA LYS A 195 -17.07 3.08 8.52
C LYS A 195 -16.93 1.55 8.73
N ARG A 196 -16.62 0.82 7.63
CA ARG A 196 -16.39 -0.62 7.70
C ARG A 196 -15.00 -0.94 8.21
N ALA A 197 -14.01 -0.17 7.82
CA ALA A 197 -12.63 -0.26 8.30
C ALA A 197 -12.23 1.02 9.04
N ARG A 198 -11.39 0.86 10.06
CA ARG A 198 -10.75 1.95 10.78
C ARG A 198 -9.33 2.14 10.26
N TYR A 199 -8.91 3.38 10.10
CA TYR A 199 -7.56 3.73 9.69
C TYR A 199 -6.87 4.53 10.77
N THR A 200 -5.60 4.21 10.99
CA THR A 200 -4.68 4.90 11.87
C THR A 200 -3.32 5.00 11.19
N TYR A 201 -2.33 5.57 11.83
CA TYR A 201 -0.96 5.62 11.33
C TYR A 201 0.03 5.27 12.43
N ALA A 202 1.21 4.81 12.02
CA ALA A 202 2.40 4.67 12.84
C ALA A 202 3.52 5.54 12.27
N THR A 203 4.32 6.14 13.14
CA THR A 203 5.51 6.89 12.71
C THR A 203 6.67 5.95 12.37
N ASP A 204 7.69 6.46 11.71
CA ASP A 204 8.91 5.71 11.42
C ASP A 204 9.55 5.14 12.70
N GLU A 205 9.51 5.91 13.79
CA GLU A 205 10.02 5.48 15.10
C GLU A 205 9.18 4.33 15.68
N ASP A 206 7.84 4.42 15.58
CA ASP A 206 6.94 3.37 16.04
C ASP A 206 7.19 2.07 15.25
N ALA A 207 7.34 2.15 13.93
CA ALA A 207 7.61 1.00 13.08
C ALA A 207 8.96 0.32 13.41
N LEU A 208 10.01 1.11 13.63
CA LEU A 208 11.32 0.57 14.02
C LEU A 208 11.26 -0.12 15.40
N ASN A 209 10.59 0.49 16.37
CA ASN A 209 10.40 -0.11 17.68
C ASN A 209 9.60 -1.41 17.60
N ALA A 210 8.52 -1.43 16.82
CA ALA A 210 7.71 -2.63 16.59
C ALA A 210 8.53 -3.76 15.94
N SER A 211 9.32 -3.44 14.90
CA SER A 211 10.22 -4.39 14.26
C SER A 211 11.18 -5.05 15.26
N GLN A 212 11.80 -4.24 16.14
CA GLN A 212 12.69 -4.74 17.19
C GLN A 212 11.96 -5.64 18.19
N MET A 213 10.75 -5.27 18.57
CA MET A 213 9.92 -6.08 19.50
C MET A 213 9.55 -7.42 18.88
N VAL A 214 9.10 -7.45 17.63
CA VAL A 214 8.76 -8.69 16.91
C VAL A 214 10.00 -9.57 16.77
N THR A 215 11.16 -8.99 16.42
CA THR A 215 12.41 -9.74 16.34
C THR A 215 12.79 -10.36 17.69
N LYS A 216 12.64 -9.59 18.76
CA LYS A 216 13.01 -10.03 20.12
C LYS A 216 12.10 -11.11 20.68
N PHE A 217 10.78 -10.99 20.48
CA PHE A 217 9.80 -11.84 21.15
C PHE A 217 9.32 -13.01 20.29
N GLU A 218 9.27 -12.83 18.96
CA GLU A 218 8.77 -13.83 18.02
C GLU A 218 9.90 -14.49 17.20
N ASN A 219 11.14 -14.00 17.32
CA ASN A 219 12.27 -14.43 16.49
C ASN A 219 11.98 -14.31 14.98
N LEU A 220 11.19 -13.31 14.59
CA LEU A 220 10.87 -12.96 13.22
C LEU A 220 11.53 -11.64 12.87
N ASN A 221 12.00 -11.49 11.64
CA ASN A 221 12.57 -10.23 11.15
C ASN A 221 11.61 -9.62 10.10
N PRO A 222 10.60 -8.83 10.50
CA PRO A 222 9.65 -8.24 9.60
C PRO A 222 10.31 -7.15 8.76
N SER A 223 9.83 -6.98 7.52
CA SER A 223 10.15 -5.79 6.73
C SER A 223 9.50 -4.54 7.33
N LEU A 224 9.91 -3.36 6.85
CA LEU A 224 9.44 -2.09 7.40
C LEU A 224 7.94 -1.86 7.17
N GLU A 225 7.39 -2.37 6.08
CA GLU A 225 5.98 -2.25 5.75
C GLU A 225 5.08 -2.87 6.84
N PRO A 226 5.14 -4.19 7.12
CA PRO A 226 4.31 -4.79 8.17
C PRO A 226 4.67 -4.33 9.58
N SER A 227 5.86 -3.76 9.78
CA SER A 227 6.25 -3.20 11.08
C SER A 227 5.42 -1.97 11.50
N HIS A 228 4.65 -1.38 10.56
CA HIS A 228 3.68 -0.32 10.89
C HIS A 228 2.37 -0.87 11.46
N ALA A 229 2.07 -2.15 11.26
CA ALA A 229 0.84 -2.81 11.68
C ALA A 229 1.06 -3.67 12.93
#